data_6b78b2dc4e947cadccd77805b030cc66
#
_entry.id   6b78b2dc4e947cadccd77805b030cc66
#
_cell.length_a   1.000
_cell.length_b   1.000
_cell.length_c   1.000
_cell.angle_alpha   90.00
_cell.angle_beta   90.00
_cell.angle_gamma   90.00
#
_symmetry.space_group_name_H-M   'P 1'
#
loop_
_entity.id
_entity.type
_entity.pdbx_description
1 polymer ?
#
loop_
_entity_poly.entity_id
_entity_poly.type
_entity_poly.pdbx_seq_one_letter_code
_entity_poly.pdbx_strand_id
1 'polypeptide(L)'
;MSNNLIVGFSGNTSRPSSTKRFVESVSEALAGQLGLQHQVFDVEDLGPSLSSARSVADLEVSARQVIQTIIDAEALVIGSPTYKGSYTGLFKHVIDLLDPADLRGKPVILTATGGGDRHSLVVEHQLRPLFAFFEAFVTPTAIYTSGRDYVEGQVSPVVNARVNQAIAEAALLVKARFGNVTIAAE
;
A
#
# COMPACT_ATOMS: atom_id res chain seq x y z
N MET A 1 2.19 -20.45 6.93
CA MET A 1 1.37 -20.01 8.09
C MET A 1 0.86 -18.62 7.76
N SER A 2 -0.41 -18.33 7.98
CA SER A 2 -0.97 -16.98 7.81
C SER A 2 -0.32 -16.07 8.86
N ASN A 3 0.25 -14.93 8.42
CA ASN A 3 0.90 -14.00 9.35
C ASN A 3 -0.09 -13.09 10.07
N ASN A 4 -1.39 -13.18 9.74
CA ASN A 4 -2.47 -12.36 10.31
C ASN A 4 -2.17 -10.85 10.33
N LEU A 5 -1.45 -10.36 9.33
CA LEU A 5 -0.91 -9.01 9.30
C LEU A 5 -1.27 -8.28 8.01
N ILE A 6 -1.83 -7.09 8.13
CA ILE A 6 -1.96 -6.10 7.06
C ILE A 6 -0.75 -5.17 7.14
N VAL A 7 -0.09 -4.94 6.01
CA VAL A 7 1.05 -4.01 5.97
C VAL A 7 0.71 -2.79 5.13
N GLY A 8 0.87 -1.61 5.73
CA GLY A 8 0.92 -0.34 5.02
C GLY A 8 2.37 -0.02 4.62
N PHE A 9 2.58 0.41 3.37
CA PHE A 9 3.87 0.94 2.95
C PHE A 9 3.70 2.30 2.26
N SER A 10 4.36 3.31 2.81
CA SER A 10 4.28 4.69 2.35
C SER A 10 5.58 5.14 1.68
N GLY A 11 5.46 5.66 0.47
CA GLY A 11 6.58 6.17 -0.32
C GLY A 11 7.07 7.57 0.08
N ASN A 12 6.73 8.07 1.26
CA ASN A 12 7.25 9.36 1.73
C ASN A 12 8.74 9.26 2.08
N THR A 13 9.45 10.35 1.85
CA THR A 13 10.90 10.47 2.05
C THR A 13 11.26 11.43 3.18
N SER A 14 10.30 11.78 4.01
CA SER A 14 10.48 12.65 5.18
C SER A 14 9.33 12.48 6.17
N ARG A 15 9.57 12.79 7.42
CA ARG A 15 8.60 12.78 8.53
C ARG A 15 8.52 14.17 9.18
N PRO A 16 7.30 14.61 9.61
CA PRO A 16 6.01 13.92 9.56
C PRO A 16 5.43 13.87 8.14
N SER A 17 4.63 12.82 7.83
CA SER A 17 4.05 12.60 6.51
C SER A 17 2.53 12.44 6.57
N SER A 18 1.80 13.23 5.78
CA SER A 18 0.36 13.05 5.57
C SER A 18 0.05 11.76 4.83
N THR A 19 0.91 11.35 3.90
CA THR A 19 0.76 10.09 3.17
C THR A 19 0.86 8.90 4.11
N LYS A 20 1.87 8.87 5.00
CA LYS A 20 2.02 7.79 5.99
C LYS A 20 0.80 7.69 6.90
N ARG A 21 0.32 8.83 7.44
CA ARG A 21 -0.89 8.86 8.28
C ARG A 21 -2.13 8.34 7.54
N PHE A 22 -2.27 8.68 6.25
CA PHE A 22 -3.38 8.18 5.46
C PHE A 22 -3.27 6.67 5.21
N VAL A 23 -2.10 6.16 4.84
CA VAL A 23 -1.84 4.72 4.72
C VAL A 23 -2.13 3.99 6.04
N GLU A 24 -1.72 4.58 7.17
CA GLU A 24 -1.97 4.03 8.50
C GLU A 24 -3.46 3.91 8.79
N SER A 25 -4.25 4.98 8.57
CA SER A 25 -5.69 4.95 8.81
C SER A 25 -6.43 3.91 7.95
N VAL A 26 -6.02 3.74 6.69
CA VAL A 26 -6.60 2.72 5.80
C VAL A 26 -6.19 1.31 6.21
N SER A 27 -4.92 1.12 6.63
CA SER A 27 -4.41 -0.18 7.09
C SER A 27 -5.08 -0.63 8.38
N GLU A 28 -5.24 0.28 9.34
CA GLU A 28 -5.96 0.04 10.59
C GLU A 28 -7.41 -0.35 10.34
N ALA A 29 -8.11 0.39 9.47
CA ALA A 29 -9.51 0.11 9.14
C ALA A 29 -9.68 -1.25 8.42
N LEU A 30 -8.79 -1.60 7.49
CA LEU A 30 -8.80 -2.91 6.83
C LEU A 30 -8.53 -4.04 7.82
N ALA A 31 -7.53 -3.87 8.68
CA ALA A 31 -7.19 -4.85 9.70
C ALA A 31 -8.33 -5.05 10.70
N GLY A 32 -8.98 -3.96 11.16
CA GLY A 32 -10.15 -4.02 12.03
C GLY A 32 -11.33 -4.76 11.40
N GLN A 33 -11.60 -4.57 10.09
CA GLN A 33 -12.66 -5.28 9.39
C GLN A 33 -12.39 -6.79 9.26
N LEU A 34 -11.11 -7.18 9.22
CA LEU A 34 -10.70 -8.59 9.07
C LEU A 34 -10.36 -9.27 10.39
N GLY A 35 -10.28 -8.56 11.50
CA GLY A 35 -9.81 -9.08 12.79
C GLY A 35 -8.32 -9.41 12.78
N LEU A 36 -7.51 -8.68 11.99
CA LEU A 36 -6.07 -8.87 11.83
C LEU A 36 -5.29 -7.76 12.53
N GLN A 37 -3.98 -7.94 12.68
CA GLN A 37 -3.06 -6.88 13.09
C GLN A 37 -2.66 -6.01 11.90
N HIS A 38 -2.11 -4.83 12.16
CA HIS A 38 -1.48 -4.00 11.13
C HIS A 38 -0.12 -3.45 11.58
N GLN A 39 0.73 -3.19 10.59
CA GLN A 39 1.99 -2.45 10.72
C GLN A 39 2.15 -1.50 9.54
N VAL A 40 2.78 -0.36 9.77
CA VAL A 40 3.00 0.63 8.70
C VAL A 40 4.46 1.06 8.67
N PHE A 41 5.04 0.94 7.50
CA PHE A 41 6.40 1.37 7.20
C PHE A 41 6.41 2.49 6.16
N ASP A 42 7.49 3.21 6.11
CA ASP A 42 7.81 4.14 5.03
C ASP A 42 9.27 3.97 4.57
N VAL A 43 9.67 4.75 3.59
CA VAL A 43 11.03 4.69 3.03
C VAL A 43 12.12 4.92 4.10
N GLU A 44 11.85 5.75 5.12
CA GLU A 44 12.80 6.04 6.21
C GLU A 44 13.09 4.80 7.08
N ASP A 45 12.15 3.86 7.19
CA ASP A 45 12.33 2.63 7.96
C ASP A 45 13.35 1.66 7.32
N LEU A 46 13.71 1.88 6.05
CA LEU A 46 14.72 1.10 5.35
C LEU A 46 16.15 1.61 5.57
N GLY A 47 16.29 2.77 6.21
CA GLY A 47 17.59 3.31 6.61
C GLY A 47 18.52 3.66 5.44
N PRO A 48 19.78 4.01 5.77
CA PRO A 48 20.73 4.53 4.80
C PRO A 48 21.20 3.50 3.75
N SER A 49 21.15 2.21 4.06
CA SER A 49 21.55 1.15 3.14
C SER A 49 20.71 1.12 1.84
N LEU A 50 19.46 1.62 1.89
CA LEU A 50 18.58 1.67 0.73
C LEU A 50 19.21 2.45 -0.44
N SER A 51 19.89 3.56 -0.16
CA SER A 51 20.39 4.46 -1.21
C SER A 51 21.39 3.81 -2.18
N SER A 52 22.10 2.79 -1.75
CA SER A 52 23.11 2.07 -2.55
C SER A 52 22.74 0.64 -2.88
N ALA A 53 21.65 0.12 -2.32
CA ALA A 53 21.21 -1.25 -2.52
C ALA A 53 20.84 -1.52 -3.99
N ARG A 54 21.25 -2.65 -4.53
CA ARG A 54 20.88 -3.16 -5.86
C ARG A 54 20.07 -4.44 -5.79
N SER A 55 20.02 -5.03 -4.61
CA SER A 55 19.23 -6.21 -4.27
C SER A 55 18.82 -6.14 -2.79
N VAL A 56 17.86 -6.94 -2.39
CA VAL A 56 17.46 -7.06 -0.97
C VAL A 56 18.64 -7.50 -0.10
N ALA A 57 19.58 -8.30 -0.63
CA ALA A 57 20.75 -8.76 0.11
C ALA A 57 21.72 -7.63 0.52
N ASP A 58 21.70 -6.50 -0.21
CA ASP A 58 22.56 -5.35 0.09
C ASP A 58 22.03 -4.47 1.23
N LEU A 59 20.79 -4.69 1.63
CA LEU A 59 20.15 -3.94 2.71
C LEU A 59 20.68 -4.40 4.08
N GLU A 60 20.67 -3.50 5.04
CA GLU A 60 20.89 -3.83 6.46
C GLU A 60 19.84 -4.81 6.98
N VAL A 61 20.16 -5.52 8.05
CA VAL A 61 19.29 -6.57 8.62
C VAL A 61 17.88 -6.04 8.94
N SER A 62 17.78 -4.85 9.56
CA SER A 62 16.51 -4.22 9.88
C SER A 62 15.67 -3.90 8.63
N ALA A 63 16.31 -3.37 7.58
CA ALA A 63 15.65 -3.08 6.32
C ALA A 63 15.17 -4.36 5.61
N ARG A 64 15.97 -5.43 5.62
CA ARG A 64 15.54 -6.73 5.10
C ARG A 64 14.32 -7.28 5.84
N GLN A 65 14.26 -7.09 7.16
CA GLN A 65 13.09 -7.49 7.95
C GLN A 65 11.83 -6.72 7.54
N VAL A 66 11.94 -5.41 7.28
CA VAL A 66 10.82 -4.61 6.74
C VAL A 66 10.36 -5.17 5.39
N ILE A 67 11.29 -5.41 4.46
CA ILE A 67 10.96 -6.00 3.15
C ILE A 67 10.27 -7.36 3.31
N GLN A 68 10.81 -8.24 4.16
CA GLN A 68 10.22 -9.55 4.41
C GLN A 68 8.81 -9.42 5.00
N THR A 69 8.59 -8.48 5.92
CA THR A 69 7.27 -8.21 6.50
C THR A 69 6.26 -7.77 5.43
N ILE A 70 6.68 -6.94 4.46
CA ILE A 70 5.86 -6.53 3.32
C ILE A 70 5.52 -7.76 2.45
N ILE A 71 6.51 -8.60 2.15
CA ILE A 71 6.33 -9.81 1.34
C ILE A 71 5.39 -10.80 2.03
N ASP A 72 5.48 -10.96 3.34
CA ASP A 72 4.71 -11.93 4.10
C ASP A 72 3.29 -11.47 4.48
N ALA A 73 2.96 -10.20 4.26
CA ALA A 73 1.65 -9.63 4.60
C ALA A 73 0.48 -10.32 3.88
N GLU A 74 -0.69 -10.40 4.54
CA GLU A 74 -1.92 -10.92 3.95
C GLU A 74 -2.50 -9.99 2.87
N ALA A 75 -2.38 -8.68 3.08
CA ALA A 75 -2.69 -7.65 2.11
C ALA A 75 -1.82 -6.42 2.35
N LEU A 76 -1.72 -5.57 1.33
CA LEU A 76 -0.97 -4.33 1.38
C LEU A 76 -1.86 -3.11 1.19
N VAL A 77 -1.54 -2.05 1.92
CA VAL A 77 -2.01 -0.69 1.65
C VAL A 77 -0.81 0.13 1.21
N ILE A 78 -0.76 0.44 -0.06
CA ILE A 78 0.36 1.15 -0.68
C ILE A 78 -0.01 2.62 -0.86
N GLY A 79 0.88 3.52 -0.43
CA GLY A 79 0.69 4.94 -0.62
C GLY A 79 1.94 5.66 -1.07
N SER A 80 1.79 6.67 -1.91
CA SER A 80 2.90 7.56 -2.28
C SER A 80 2.45 9.02 -2.32
N PRO A 81 3.27 9.96 -1.83
CA PRO A 81 3.06 11.35 -2.19
C PRO A 81 3.35 11.54 -3.68
N THR A 82 2.66 12.50 -4.30
CA THR A 82 2.87 12.80 -5.71
C THR A 82 3.98 13.85 -5.87
N TYR A 83 5.13 13.42 -6.37
CA TYR A 83 6.26 14.28 -6.69
C TYR A 83 6.47 14.34 -8.21
N LYS A 84 6.42 15.55 -8.77
CA LYS A 84 6.61 15.75 -10.21
C LYS A 84 5.69 14.89 -11.09
N GLY A 85 4.45 14.66 -10.63
CA GLY A 85 3.44 13.91 -11.38
C GLY A 85 3.48 12.38 -11.23
N SER A 86 4.33 11.85 -10.34
CA SER A 86 4.48 10.42 -10.13
C SER A 86 4.72 10.09 -8.63
N TYR A 87 4.90 8.82 -8.30
CA TYR A 87 5.43 8.38 -7.02
C TYR A 87 6.87 8.85 -6.80
N THR A 88 7.38 8.76 -5.57
CA THR A 88 8.76 9.17 -5.26
C THR A 88 9.79 8.19 -5.82
N GLY A 89 10.98 8.69 -6.18
CA GLY A 89 12.05 7.85 -6.73
C GLY A 89 12.51 6.76 -5.76
N LEU A 90 12.62 7.07 -4.47
CA LEU A 90 13.00 6.09 -3.45
C LEU A 90 11.92 5.02 -3.24
N PHE A 91 10.63 5.37 -3.35
CA PHE A 91 9.57 4.37 -3.37
C PHE A 91 9.76 3.39 -4.53
N LYS A 92 10.00 3.91 -5.74
CA LYS A 92 10.25 3.06 -6.91
C LYS A 92 11.48 2.18 -6.70
N HIS A 93 12.53 2.72 -6.10
CA HIS A 93 13.73 1.95 -5.80
C HIS A 93 13.46 0.77 -4.87
N VAL A 94 12.65 0.96 -3.82
CA VAL A 94 12.22 -0.15 -2.95
C VAL A 94 11.48 -1.23 -3.74
N ILE A 95 10.53 -0.81 -4.60
CA ILE A 95 9.75 -1.76 -5.41
C ILE A 95 10.65 -2.52 -6.41
N ASP A 96 11.69 -1.87 -6.94
CA ASP A 96 12.66 -2.49 -7.86
C ASP A 96 13.57 -3.55 -7.21
N LEU A 97 13.65 -3.57 -5.89
CA LEU A 97 14.39 -4.61 -5.17
C LEU A 97 13.60 -5.93 -4.99
N LEU A 98 12.27 -5.89 -5.19
CA LEU A 98 11.39 -7.05 -5.00
C LEU A 98 11.43 -7.97 -6.22
N ASP A 99 11.37 -9.28 -5.96
CA ASP A 99 11.16 -10.25 -7.02
C ASP A 99 9.71 -10.17 -7.56
N PRO A 100 9.49 -10.34 -8.87
CA PRO A 100 8.14 -10.36 -9.44
C PRO A 100 7.16 -11.31 -8.76
N ALA A 101 7.66 -12.41 -8.21
CA ALA A 101 6.84 -13.41 -7.51
C ALA A 101 6.38 -12.97 -6.10
N ASP A 102 7.06 -12.00 -5.47
CA ASP A 102 6.84 -11.62 -4.07
C ASP A 102 5.43 -11.09 -3.79
N LEU A 103 4.84 -10.41 -4.77
CA LEU A 103 3.51 -9.80 -4.62
C LEU A 103 2.43 -10.49 -5.45
N ARG A 104 2.75 -11.63 -6.12
CA ARG A 104 1.78 -12.34 -6.97
C ARG A 104 0.53 -12.74 -6.18
N GLY A 105 -0.63 -12.36 -6.70
CA GLY A 105 -1.93 -12.64 -6.10
C GLY A 105 -2.17 -11.97 -4.74
N LYS A 106 -1.33 -11.03 -4.33
CA LYS A 106 -1.48 -10.28 -3.08
C LYS A 106 -2.55 -9.20 -3.23
N PRO A 107 -3.56 -9.15 -2.34
CA PRO A 107 -4.51 -8.05 -2.31
C PRO A 107 -3.81 -6.72 -2.00
N VAL A 108 -4.05 -5.68 -2.82
CA VAL A 108 -3.40 -4.38 -2.68
C VAL A 108 -4.42 -3.25 -2.84
N ILE A 109 -4.51 -2.37 -1.83
CA ILE A 109 -5.17 -1.07 -1.94
C ILE A 109 -4.12 -0.04 -2.34
N LEU A 110 -4.37 0.71 -3.42
CA LEU A 110 -3.50 1.80 -3.86
C LEU A 110 -4.02 3.14 -3.37
N THR A 111 -3.12 3.93 -2.79
CA THR A 111 -3.41 5.30 -2.35
C THR A 111 -2.35 6.27 -2.85
N ALA A 112 -2.72 7.52 -3.05
CA ALA A 112 -1.75 8.59 -3.26
C ALA A 112 -2.23 9.90 -2.63
N THR A 113 -1.29 10.75 -2.28
CA THR A 113 -1.58 12.10 -1.81
C THR A 113 -0.88 13.13 -2.69
N GLY A 114 -1.46 14.32 -2.81
CA GLY A 114 -0.84 15.39 -3.59
C GLY A 114 -1.34 16.77 -3.21
N GLY A 115 -0.74 17.78 -3.81
CA GLY A 115 -1.07 19.17 -3.55
C GLY A 115 -2.33 19.70 -4.24
N GLY A 116 -3.01 18.89 -5.07
CA GLY A 116 -4.22 19.30 -5.79
C GLY A 116 -4.74 18.24 -6.75
N ASP A 117 -5.94 18.45 -7.26
CA ASP A 117 -6.75 17.44 -7.97
C ASP A 117 -6.19 17.05 -9.35
N ARG A 118 -5.35 17.89 -9.96
CA ARG A 118 -4.72 17.61 -11.26
C ARG A 118 -3.88 16.35 -11.29
N HIS A 119 -3.52 15.81 -10.13
CA HIS A 119 -2.73 14.58 -9.99
C HIS A 119 -3.57 13.38 -9.56
N SER A 120 -4.89 13.50 -9.47
CA SER A 120 -5.79 12.45 -8.97
C SER A 120 -5.66 11.12 -9.71
N LEU A 121 -5.28 11.14 -10.97
CA LEU A 121 -5.08 9.93 -11.77
C LEU A 121 -3.71 9.25 -11.57
N VAL A 122 -2.82 9.77 -10.72
CA VAL A 122 -1.51 9.13 -10.47
C VAL A 122 -1.65 7.71 -9.95
N VAL A 123 -2.72 7.41 -9.19
CA VAL A 123 -3.02 6.06 -8.71
C VAL A 123 -3.27 5.09 -9.87
N GLU A 124 -3.92 5.54 -10.96
CA GLU A 124 -4.26 4.72 -12.11
C GLU A 124 -3.13 4.65 -13.15
N HIS A 125 -2.45 5.77 -13.42
CA HIS A 125 -1.44 5.85 -14.48
C HIS A 125 -0.03 5.44 -14.03
N GLN A 126 0.25 5.49 -12.72
CA GLN A 126 1.58 5.24 -12.19
C GLN A 126 1.61 4.04 -11.24
N LEU A 127 0.75 4.03 -10.21
CA LEU A 127 0.80 2.96 -9.20
C LEU A 127 0.16 1.66 -9.73
N ARG A 128 -1.02 1.71 -10.34
CA ARG A 128 -1.69 0.48 -10.82
C ARG A 128 -0.85 -0.32 -11.82
N PRO A 129 -0.24 0.26 -12.87
CA PRO A 129 0.64 -0.50 -13.77
C PRO A 129 1.84 -1.11 -13.06
N LEU A 130 2.41 -0.41 -12.06
CA LEU A 130 3.55 -0.91 -11.29
C LEU A 130 3.18 -2.18 -10.53
N PHE A 131 2.04 -2.22 -9.85
CA PHE A 131 1.61 -3.41 -9.09
C PHE A 131 0.98 -4.49 -10.00
N ALA A 132 0.45 -4.12 -11.16
CA ALA A 132 0.02 -5.08 -12.17
C ALA A 132 1.20 -5.90 -12.72
N PHE A 133 2.41 -5.33 -12.81
CA PHE A 133 3.63 -6.05 -13.18
C PHE A 133 3.90 -7.26 -12.26
N PHE A 134 3.59 -7.14 -10.97
CA PHE A 134 3.73 -8.22 -9.99
C PHE A 134 2.56 -9.21 -9.99
N GLU A 135 1.59 -9.07 -10.88
CA GLU A 135 0.35 -9.85 -10.87
C GLU A 135 -0.39 -9.74 -9.51
N ALA A 136 -0.28 -8.60 -8.83
CA ALA A 136 -0.99 -8.34 -7.58
C ALA A 136 -2.49 -8.13 -7.83
N PHE A 137 -3.33 -8.54 -6.87
CA PHE A 137 -4.77 -8.28 -6.91
C PHE A 137 -5.08 -6.88 -6.42
N VAL A 138 -4.84 -5.89 -7.29
CA VAL A 138 -5.14 -4.50 -6.98
C VAL A 138 -6.65 -4.29 -6.95
N THR A 139 -7.16 -3.69 -5.86
CA THR A 139 -8.59 -3.34 -5.76
C THR A 139 -9.02 -2.44 -6.91
N PRO A 140 -10.26 -2.60 -7.45
CA PRO A 140 -10.81 -1.68 -8.45
C PRO A 140 -10.78 -0.24 -7.97
N THR A 141 -11.10 0.00 -6.70
CA THR A 141 -11.10 1.33 -6.10
C THR A 141 -9.71 1.68 -5.57
N ALA A 142 -9.06 2.67 -6.19
CA ALA A 142 -7.88 3.34 -5.66
C ALA A 142 -8.27 4.70 -5.07
N ILE A 143 -7.44 5.26 -4.17
CA ILE A 143 -7.80 6.46 -3.42
C ILE A 143 -6.74 7.53 -3.62
N TYR A 144 -7.17 8.71 -4.03
CA TYR A 144 -6.32 9.91 -4.06
C TYR A 144 -6.86 10.93 -3.07
N THR A 145 -5.97 11.58 -2.34
CA THR A 145 -6.33 12.71 -1.46
C THR A 145 -5.43 13.91 -1.69
N SER A 146 -6.02 15.09 -1.56
CA SER A 146 -5.32 16.37 -1.53
C SER A 146 -5.63 17.13 -0.23
N GLY A 147 -4.97 18.25 0.01
CA GLY A 147 -5.26 19.05 1.21
C GLY A 147 -6.72 19.52 1.32
N ARG A 148 -7.46 19.57 0.20
CA ARG A 148 -8.87 19.96 0.14
C ARG A 148 -9.82 18.89 0.66
N ASP A 149 -9.36 17.65 0.70
CA ASP A 149 -10.15 16.49 1.12
C ASP A 149 -10.15 16.30 2.64
N TYR A 150 -9.54 17.22 3.37
CA TYR A 150 -9.49 17.19 4.84
C TYR A 150 -10.28 18.35 5.43
N VAL A 151 -11.17 18.03 6.37
CA VAL A 151 -11.90 18.97 7.19
C VAL A 151 -11.55 18.68 8.65
N GLU A 152 -11.03 19.66 9.38
CA GLU A 152 -10.60 19.51 10.79
C GLU A 152 -9.68 18.30 11.03
N GLY A 153 -8.80 18.00 10.07
CA GLY A 153 -7.87 16.87 10.14
C GLY A 153 -8.46 15.50 9.79
N GLN A 154 -9.75 15.43 9.51
CA GLN A 154 -10.45 14.22 9.08
C GLN A 154 -10.62 14.22 7.55
N VAL A 155 -10.58 13.06 6.92
CA VAL A 155 -10.92 12.95 5.50
C VAL A 155 -12.40 13.26 5.26
N SER A 156 -12.71 13.90 4.14
CA SER A 156 -14.08 14.25 3.75
C SER A 156 -14.97 12.99 3.65
N PRO A 157 -16.30 13.14 3.82
CA PRO A 157 -17.24 12.03 3.67
C PRO A 157 -17.12 11.32 2.31
N VAL A 158 -16.80 12.05 1.24
CA VAL A 158 -16.62 11.50 -0.10
C VAL A 158 -15.38 10.57 -0.16
N VAL A 159 -14.27 11.02 0.38
CA VAL A 159 -13.05 10.20 0.47
C VAL A 159 -13.28 9.01 1.39
N ASN A 160 -13.94 9.22 2.53
CA ASN A 160 -14.23 8.14 3.47
C ASN A 160 -15.12 7.04 2.86
N ALA A 161 -16.13 7.41 2.07
CA ALA A 161 -16.94 6.43 1.33
C ALA A 161 -16.10 5.61 0.35
N ARG A 162 -15.13 6.25 -0.34
CA ARG A 162 -14.21 5.58 -1.26
C ARG A 162 -13.22 4.67 -0.52
N VAL A 163 -12.75 5.08 0.66
CA VAL A 163 -11.93 4.23 1.56
C VAL A 163 -12.71 2.99 1.96
N ASN A 164 -13.94 3.14 2.42
CA ASN A 164 -14.79 2.02 2.82
C ASN A 164 -15.05 1.04 1.67
N GLN A 165 -15.24 1.55 0.45
CA GLN A 165 -15.38 0.72 -0.74
C GLN A 165 -14.10 -0.08 -1.02
N ALA A 166 -12.94 0.56 -1.04
CA ALA A 166 -11.65 -0.12 -1.27
C ALA A 166 -11.37 -1.19 -0.19
N ILE A 167 -11.71 -0.90 1.06
CA ILE A 167 -11.57 -1.85 2.17
C ILE A 167 -12.49 -3.06 1.97
N ALA A 168 -13.75 -2.85 1.59
CA ALA A 168 -14.68 -3.96 1.32
C ALA A 168 -14.18 -4.84 0.17
N GLU A 169 -13.67 -4.26 -0.92
CA GLU A 169 -13.07 -4.97 -2.06
C GLU A 169 -11.83 -5.78 -1.61
N ALA A 170 -10.92 -5.18 -0.86
CA ALA A 170 -9.73 -5.87 -0.34
C ALA A 170 -10.09 -7.00 0.61
N ALA A 171 -11.06 -6.80 1.49
CA ALA A 171 -11.52 -7.83 2.42
C ALA A 171 -12.11 -9.05 1.69
N LEU A 172 -12.82 -8.86 0.57
CA LEU A 172 -13.27 -9.95 -0.27
C LEU A 172 -12.10 -10.73 -0.88
N LEU A 173 -11.08 -10.03 -1.40
CA LEU A 173 -9.89 -10.65 -1.97
C LEU A 173 -9.09 -11.46 -0.93
N VAL A 174 -8.92 -10.90 0.28
CA VAL A 174 -8.25 -11.60 1.39
C VAL A 174 -9.02 -12.86 1.76
N LYS A 175 -10.34 -12.77 1.94
CA LYS A 175 -11.18 -13.93 2.26
C LYS A 175 -11.15 -15.00 1.17
N ALA A 176 -11.18 -14.60 -0.11
CA ALA A 176 -11.11 -15.54 -1.22
C ALA A 176 -9.75 -16.26 -1.29
N ARG A 177 -8.66 -15.60 -0.91
CA ARG A 177 -7.32 -16.19 -0.89
C ARG A 177 -7.13 -17.21 0.24
N PHE A 178 -7.74 -16.98 1.39
CA PHE A 178 -7.58 -17.81 2.59
C PHE A 178 -8.82 -18.63 2.95
N GLY A 179 -9.96 -18.32 2.37
CA GLY A 179 -11.16 -19.14 2.48
C GLY A 179 -11.14 -20.25 1.43
N ASN A 180 -11.42 -21.50 1.83
CA ASN A 180 -11.83 -22.54 0.88
C ASN A 180 -13.13 -22.05 0.24
N VAL A 181 -13.04 -21.42 -0.92
CA VAL A 181 -14.20 -21.18 -1.78
C VAL A 181 -14.61 -22.55 -2.31
N THR A 182 -15.50 -23.22 -1.60
CA THR A 182 -16.25 -24.34 -2.17
C THR A 182 -17.15 -23.72 -3.25
N ILE A 183 -16.68 -23.70 -4.49
CA ILE A 183 -17.53 -23.42 -5.63
C ILE A 183 -18.45 -24.64 -5.68
N ALA A 184 -19.70 -24.47 -5.25
CA ALA A 184 -20.73 -25.46 -5.53
C ALA A 184 -20.83 -25.53 -7.06
N ALA A 185 -20.46 -26.67 -7.65
CA ALA A 185 -20.73 -26.96 -9.03
C ALA A 185 -22.25 -27.13 -9.17
N GLU A 186 -22.92 -26.21 -9.87
CA GLU A 186 -24.27 -26.40 -10.41
C GLU A 186 -24.20 -27.28 -11.66
#